data_5d390ebd16f6fbe56851397fc301a6a9
#
_entry.id   5d390ebd16f6fbe56851397fc301a6a9
#
_cell.length_a   1.000
_cell.length_b   1.000
_cell.length_c   1.000
_cell.angle_alpha   90.00
_cell.angle_beta   90.00
_cell.angle_gamma   90.00
#
_symmetry.space_group_name_H-M   'P 1'
#
loop_
_entity.id
_entity.type
_entity.pdbx_description
1 polymer ?
#
loop_
_entity_poly.entity_id
_entity_poly.type
_entity_poly.pdbx_seq_one_letter_code
_entity_poly.pdbx_strand_id
1 'polypeptide(L)'
;MQQTYSLHKIQNTDNFGFSPAKYSKFKYGDNSIAKEFGNALAEGFIENYLSVNPIIEQMVVISSPYAFIPTATFGMKNYFVFRLNRWLAEHNLPVVQETKVTRSITYKEDYGELDEAQRVSLIGNDTFQIDKEFLKDKVLIFLDDIRITGSHERMITKMLQEYNVENETHLLYFAELINRNIHPNIENFLNYYHVKSIFDLDDIIKNKGFSINTRIVKFILNSEPNSFKIFIQNHSDTFLELLYNMAIGNSYHTIGAYQENLNLLRLQVLMIGQIQNTEV
;
A
#
# COMPACT_ATOMS: atom_id res chain seq x y z
N MET A 1 10.05 13.92 -18.48
CA MET A 1 11.30 13.63 -17.66
C MET A 1 10.85 12.94 -16.37
N GLN A 2 11.64 11.97 -15.88
CA GLN A 2 11.29 11.24 -14.65
C GLN A 2 12.26 11.66 -13.53
N GLN A 3 11.73 12.03 -12.36
CA GLN A 3 12.49 12.44 -11.18
C GLN A 3 12.11 11.57 -9.98
N THR A 4 13.06 11.36 -9.07
CA THR A 4 12.83 10.54 -7.87
C THR A 4 13.16 11.34 -6.62
N TYR A 5 12.26 11.31 -5.64
CA TYR A 5 12.44 11.87 -4.31
C TYR A 5 12.16 10.81 -3.25
N SER A 6 12.99 10.75 -2.22
CA SER A 6 12.78 9.89 -1.05
C SER A 6 13.09 10.66 0.23
N LEU A 7 12.18 10.58 1.20
CA LEU A 7 12.31 11.29 2.47
C LEU A 7 13.44 10.71 3.32
N HIS A 8 13.46 9.38 3.47
CA HIS A 8 14.48 8.66 4.25
C HIS A 8 15.41 7.87 3.33
N LYS A 9 16.71 7.91 3.62
CA LYS A 9 17.76 7.20 2.88
C LYS A 9 18.37 6.12 3.76
N ILE A 10 18.11 4.84 3.46
CA ILE A 10 18.63 3.70 4.22
C ILE A 10 20.04 3.40 3.75
N GLN A 11 21.04 3.64 4.61
CA GLN A 11 22.44 3.42 4.36
C GLN A 11 23.00 2.21 5.12
N ASN A 12 22.40 1.86 6.24
CA ASN A 12 22.79 0.73 7.09
C ASN A 12 21.56 0.05 7.70
N THR A 13 21.78 -1.08 8.38
CA THR A 13 20.71 -1.89 8.99
C THR A 13 20.36 -1.49 10.42
N ASP A 14 21.08 -0.53 11.00
CA ASP A 14 20.93 -0.14 12.41
C ASP A 14 20.17 1.19 12.55
N ASN A 15 20.17 2.01 11.50
CA ASN A 15 19.50 3.28 11.50
C ASN A 15 18.77 3.51 10.15
N PHE A 16 17.45 3.49 10.19
CA PHE A 16 16.59 3.69 9.01
C PHE A 16 16.14 5.15 8.83
N GLY A 17 16.38 6.01 9.83
CA GLY A 17 15.79 7.35 9.88
C GLY A 17 14.31 7.38 10.26
N PHE A 18 13.70 6.23 10.49
CA PHE A 18 12.32 6.03 10.96
C PHE A 18 12.23 4.79 11.84
N SER A 19 11.13 4.62 12.57
CA SER A 19 10.90 3.45 13.42
C SER A 19 10.46 2.23 12.59
N PRO A 20 11.23 1.12 12.59
CA PRO A 20 10.81 -0.14 11.95
C PRO A 20 9.50 -0.70 12.51
N ALA A 21 9.26 -0.54 13.83
CA ALA A 21 8.02 -0.98 14.46
C ALA A 21 6.81 -0.20 13.94
N LYS A 22 6.93 1.13 13.80
CA LYS A 22 5.87 1.95 13.18
C LYS A 22 5.68 1.55 11.72
N TYR A 23 6.76 1.36 10.96
CA TYR A 23 6.66 0.94 9.56
C TYR A 23 5.90 -0.38 9.41
N SER A 24 6.23 -1.38 10.23
CA SER A 24 5.50 -2.65 10.25
C SER A 24 4.01 -2.43 10.54
N LYS A 25 3.64 -1.70 11.60
CA LYS A 25 2.23 -1.40 11.92
C LYS A 25 1.51 -0.68 10.77
N PHE A 26 2.16 0.29 10.14
CA PHE A 26 1.64 0.97 8.95
C PHE A 26 1.32 -0.02 7.83
N LYS A 27 2.21 -0.97 7.54
CA LYS A 27 1.99 -2.00 6.50
C LYS A 27 0.76 -2.87 6.79
N TYR A 28 0.38 -3.04 8.06
CA TYR A 28 -0.80 -3.81 8.49
C TYR A 28 -2.03 -2.96 8.82
N GLY A 29 -2.04 -1.69 8.44
CA GLY A 29 -3.25 -0.88 8.45
C GLY A 29 -3.42 0.09 9.62
N ASP A 30 -2.35 0.39 10.37
CA ASP A 30 -2.38 1.50 11.32
C ASP A 30 -2.40 2.85 10.58
N ASN A 31 -3.59 3.40 10.45
CA ASN A 31 -3.82 4.63 9.69
C ASN A 31 -3.34 5.90 10.44
N SER A 32 -3.10 5.81 11.75
CA SER A 32 -2.48 6.91 12.50
C SER A 32 -1.02 7.10 12.08
N ILE A 33 -0.32 5.99 11.82
CA ILE A 33 1.03 6.00 11.29
C ILE A 33 1.04 6.36 9.80
N ALA A 34 0.04 5.89 9.02
CA ALA A 34 -0.12 6.34 7.64
C ALA A 34 -0.25 7.87 7.55
N LYS A 35 -0.97 8.49 8.50
CA LYS A 35 -1.06 9.96 8.64
C LYS A 35 0.28 10.60 8.96
N GLU A 36 1.02 10.06 9.93
CA GLU A 36 2.34 10.54 10.30
C GLU A 36 3.28 10.52 9.07
N PHE A 37 3.35 9.38 8.39
CA PHE A 37 4.24 9.19 7.24
C PHE A 37 3.83 10.02 6.02
N GLY A 38 2.53 10.11 5.73
CA GLY A 38 2.03 10.91 4.61
C GLY A 38 2.29 12.40 4.81
N ASN A 39 2.06 12.92 6.01
CA ASN A 39 2.36 14.32 6.32
C ASN A 39 3.88 14.60 6.24
N ALA A 40 4.71 13.74 6.82
CA ALA A 40 6.16 13.91 6.79
C ALA A 40 6.72 13.88 5.36
N LEU A 41 6.22 12.95 4.51
CA LEU A 41 6.62 12.88 3.11
C LEU A 41 6.21 14.15 2.34
N ALA A 42 5.00 14.68 2.60
CA ALA A 42 4.53 15.91 1.97
C ALA A 42 5.38 17.12 2.41
N GLU A 43 5.65 17.25 3.69
CA GLU A 43 6.48 18.34 4.24
C GLU A 43 7.90 18.28 3.66
N GLY A 44 8.52 17.11 3.68
CA GLY A 44 9.85 16.95 3.10
C GLY A 44 9.89 17.25 1.60
N PHE A 45 8.88 16.84 0.83
CA PHE A 45 8.78 17.15 -0.60
C PHE A 45 8.56 18.64 -0.86
N ILE A 46 7.72 19.29 -0.07
CA ILE A 46 7.51 20.74 -0.14
C ILE A 46 8.81 21.48 0.15
N GLU A 47 9.46 21.19 1.28
CA GLU A 47 10.63 21.91 1.74
C GLU A 47 11.85 21.71 0.83
N ASN A 48 12.10 20.46 0.43
CA ASN A 48 13.34 20.11 -0.29
C ASN A 48 13.19 20.15 -1.81
N TYR A 49 11.97 20.21 -2.33
CA TYR A 49 11.74 20.20 -3.78
C TYR A 49 10.84 21.36 -4.25
N LEU A 50 9.58 21.41 -3.86
CA LEU A 50 8.60 22.35 -4.42
C LEU A 50 8.92 23.81 -4.09
N SER A 51 9.51 24.12 -2.93
CA SER A 51 9.90 25.48 -2.55
C SER A 51 11.02 26.03 -3.43
N VAL A 52 11.81 25.15 -4.07
CA VAL A 52 12.91 25.55 -4.97
C VAL A 52 12.53 25.36 -6.44
N ASN A 53 11.74 24.35 -6.74
CA ASN A 53 11.27 24.00 -8.10
C ASN A 53 9.74 23.90 -8.09
N PRO A 54 9.02 25.03 -8.08
CA PRO A 54 7.57 25.00 -8.00
C PRO A 54 6.97 24.39 -9.28
N ILE A 55 6.07 23.41 -9.08
CA ILE A 55 5.26 22.83 -10.14
C ILE A 55 3.98 23.67 -10.21
N ILE A 56 3.77 24.37 -11.32
CA ILE A 56 2.61 25.23 -11.55
C ILE A 56 1.50 24.55 -12.33
N GLU A 57 1.83 23.46 -13.03
CA GLU A 57 0.90 22.64 -13.77
C GLU A 57 0.02 21.81 -12.83
N GLN A 58 -1.11 21.35 -13.35
CA GLN A 58 -2.01 20.48 -12.62
C GLN A 58 -1.30 19.16 -12.26
N MET A 59 -1.14 18.88 -10.99
CA MET A 59 -0.59 17.60 -10.49
C MET A 59 -1.67 16.53 -10.33
N VAL A 60 -1.31 15.28 -10.63
CA VAL A 60 -2.12 14.09 -10.34
C VAL A 60 -1.32 13.17 -9.45
N VAL A 61 -1.85 12.84 -8.26
CA VAL A 61 -1.22 11.91 -7.32
C VAL A 61 -1.82 10.52 -7.47
N ILE A 62 -0.96 9.53 -7.61
CA ILE A 62 -1.29 8.12 -7.86
C ILE A 62 -0.56 7.28 -6.81
N SER A 63 -1.27 6.47 -6.02
CA SER A 63 -0.65 5.48 -5.14
C SER A 63 -0.23 4.23 -5.91
N SER A 64 0.52 3.34 -5.25
CA SER A 64 0.83 2.01 -5.79
C SER A 64 -0.44 1.35 -6.35
N PRO A 65 -0.37 0.76 -7.55
CA PRO A 65 -1.53 0.14 -8.20
C PRO A 65 -2.12 -1.00 -7.36
N TYR A 66 -3.45 -1.13 -7.37
CA TYR A 66 -4.15 -2.21 -6.67
C TYR A 66 -5.44 -2.61 -7.43
N ALA A 67 -5.94 -3.83 -7.16
CA ALA A 67 -7.20 -4.30 -7.72
C ALA A 67 -8.40 -3.73 -6.94
N PHE A 68 -8.92 -4.47 -5.97
CA PHE A 68 -10.06 -4.06 -5.14
C PHE A 68 -9.61 -3.53 -3.78
N ILE A 69 -8.77 -4.29 -3.06
CA ILE A 69 -8.29 -3.91 -1.73
C ILE A 69 -7.13 -2.92 -1.86
N PRO A 70 -7.20 -1.73 -1.23
CA PRO A 70 -6.09 -0.77 -1.26
C PRO A 70 -4.81 -1.33 -0.64
N THR A 71 -3.66 -0.81 -1.06
CA THR A 71 -2.39 -1.03 -0.38
C THR A 71 -2.26 -0.12 0.85
N ALA A 72 -1.30 -0.38 1.74
CA ALA A 72 -1.00 0.52 2.86
C ALA A 72 -0.62 1.93 2.36
N THR A 73 0.08 2.01 1.23
CA THR A 73 0.48 3.26 0.57
C THR A 73 -0.70 4.15 0.22
N PHE A 74 -1.88 3.57 -0.08
CA PHE A 74 -3.09 4.37 -0.35
C PHE A 74 -3.51 5.22 0.85
N GLY A 75 -3.46 4.67 2.08
CA GLY A 75 -3.72 5.44 3.30
C GLY A 75 -2.72 6.59 3.48
N MET A 76 -1.43 6.30 3.29
CA MET A 76 -0.36 7.31 3.36
C MET A 76 -0.55 8.41 2.30
N LYS A 77 -0.91 8.04 1.06
CA LYS A 77 -1.18 8.97 -0.04
C LYS A 77 -2.29 9.97 0.32
N ASN A 78 -3.36 9.55 0.98
CA ASN A 78 -4.45 10.45 1.34
C ASN A 78 -3.97 11.60 2.24
N TYR A 79 -3.14 11.31 3.24
CA TYR A 79 -2.59 12.34 4.14
C TYR A 79 -1.52 13.18 3.47
N PHE A 80 -0.71 12.60 2.58
CA PHE A 80 0.19 13.35 1.71
C PHE A 80 -0.58 14.41 0.90
N VAL A 81 -1.66 14.00 0.23
CA VAL A 81 -2.51 14.89 -0.57
C VAL A 81 -3.14 15.98 0.30
N PHE A 82 -3.66 15.65 1.47
CA PHE A 82 -4.25 16.66 2.36
C PHE A 82 -3.23 17.73 2.78
N ARG A 83 -2.00 17.31 3.10
CA ARG A 83 -0.95 18.25 3.50
C ARG A 83 -0.45 19.09 2.32
N LEU A 84 -0.24 18.46 1.18
CA LEU A 84 0.20 19.12 -0.05
C LEU A 84 -0.83 20.14 -0.52
N ASN A 85 -2.12 19.80 -0.54
CA ASN A 85 -3.19 20.68 -0.98
C ASN A 85 -3.32 21.95 -0.12
N ARG A 86 -3.05 21.86 1.18
CA ARG A 86 -3.01 23.06 2.04
C ARG A 86 -1.91 24.02 1.59
N TRP A 87 -0.71 23.49 1.35
CA TRP A 87 0.41 24.30 0.88
C TRP A 87 0.13 24.91 -0.51
N LEU A 88 -0.41 24.13 -1.44
CA LEU A 88 -0.78 24.62 -2.78
C LEU A 88 -1.81 25.76 -2.71
N ALA A 89 -2.85 25.59 -1.89
CA ALA A 89 -3.87 26.62 -1.71
C ALA A 89 -3.29 27.91 -1.11
N GLU A 90 -2.39 27.83 -0.15
CA GLU A 90 -1.67 28.98 0.44
C GLU A 90 -0.81 29.72 -0.60
N HIS A 91 -0.38 29.03 -1.65
CA HIS A 91 0.44 29.60 -2.74
C HIS A 91 -0.37 29.91 -4.01
N ASN A 92 -1.70 29.86 -3.96
CA ASN A 92 -2.61 30.06 -5.09
C ASN A 92 -2.33 29.14 -6.29
N LEU A 93 -1.86 27.91 -6.02
CA LEU A 93 -1.62 26.86 -7.02
C LEU A 93 -2.80 25.89 -7.09
N PRO A 94 -3.00 25.20 -8.23
CA PRO A 94 -4.04 24.19 -8.37
C PRO A 94 -3.85 23.06 -7.37
N VAL A 95 -4.90 22.69 -6.64
CA VAL A 95 -4.88 21.50 -5.78
C VAL A 95 -4.73 20.24 -6.61
N VAL A 96 -4.10 19.19 -6.04
CA VAL A 96 -3.87 17.95 -6.78
C VAL A 96 -5.18 17.25 -7.14
N GLN A 97 -5.19 16.62 -8.30
CA GLN A 97 -6.20 15.63 -8.68
C GLN A 97 -5.71 14.23 -8.30
N GLU A 98 -6.63 13.30 -8.23
CA GLU A 98 -6.31 11.91 -7.91
C GLU A 98 -6.88 10.97 -8.97
N THR A 99 -6.15 9.91 -9.26
CA THR A 99 -6.65 8.80 -10.07
C THR A 99 -6.10 7.48 -9.54
N LYS A 100 -6.71 6.39 -9.98
CA LYS A 100 -6.30 5.03 -9.65
C LYS A 100 -5.73 4.37 -10.89
N VAL A 101 -4.56 3.75 -10.73
CA VAL A 101 -4.10 2.73 -11.67
C VAL A 101 -4.58 1.38 -11.17
N THR A 102 -5.45 0.74 -11.94
CA THR A 102 -5.94 -0.59 -11.61
C THR A 102 -4.92 -1.63 -12.05
N ARG A 103 -4.61 -2.59 -11.17
CA ARG A 103 -3.72 -3.70 -11.43
C ARG A 103 -4.45 -5.01 -11.23
N SER A 104 -4.46 -5.86 -12.25
CA SER A 104 -4.92 -7.24 -12.11
C SER A 104 -3.77 -8.09 -11.57
N ILE A 105 -3.92 -8.63 -10.37
CA ILE A 105 -2.91 -9.44 -9.68
C ILE A 105 -3.42 -10.86 -9.56
N THR A 106 -2.58 -11.82 -9.93
CA THR A 106 -2.91 -13.25 -9.89
C THR A 106 -1.99 -14.08 -9.00
N TYR A 107 -1.03 -13.45 -8.31
CA TYR A 107 -0.06 -14.21 -7.51
C TYR A 107 -0.31 -14.15 -6.01
N LYS A 108 0.11 -15.20 -5.34
CA LYS A 108 -0.10 -15.49 -3.92
C LYS A 108 0.98 -14.87 -3.02
N GLU A 109 2.22 -14.89 -3.50
CA GLU A 109 3.41 -14.60 -2.72
C GLU A 109 3.40 -13.16 -2.17
N ASP A 110 3.98 -12.96 -0.99
CA ASP A 110 4.29 -11.62 -0.50
C ASP A 110 5.48 -11.08 -1.31
N TYR A 111 5.27 -9.93 -1.93
CA TYR A 111 6.28 -9.27 -2.74
C TYR A 111 7.60 -9.00 -1.97
N GLY A 112 7.50 -8.80 -0.66
CA GLY A 112 8.65 -8.60 0.21
C GLY A 112 9.55 -9.84 0.39
N GLU A 113 9.02 -11.04 0.13
CA GLU A 113 9.76 -12.30 0.27
C GLU A 113 10.51 -12.70 -1.00
N LEU A 114 10.29 -12.00 -2.11
CA LEU A 114 10.84 -12.35 -3.42
C LEU A 114 12.17 -11.64 -3.69
N ASP A 115 13.08 -12.32 -4.39
CA ASP A 115 14.28 -11.71 -4.95
C ASP A 115 13.95 -10.80 -6.16
N GLU A 116 14.96 -10.08 -6.66
CA GLU A 116 14.73 -9.11 -7.75
C GLU A 116 14.25 -9.79 -9.05
N ALA A 117 14.79 -10.95 -9.42
CA ALA A 117 14.40 -11.67 -10.62
C ALA A 117 12.97 -12.20 -10.52
N GLN A 118 12.59 -12.73 -9.36
CA GLN A 118 11.24 -13.20 -9.08
C GLN A 118 10.25 -12.05 -9.11
N ARG A 119 10.59 -10.89 -8.52
CA ARG A 119 9.74 -9.67 -8.57
C ARG A 119 9.51 -9.20 -10.01
N VAL A 120 10.54 -9.16 -10.83
CA VAL A 120 10.44 -8.76 -12.23
C VAL A 120 9.59 -9.75 -13.04
N SER A 121 9.78 -11.06 -12.84
CA SER A 121 8.99 -12.10 -13.52
C SER A 121 7.51 -12.03 -13.17
N LEU A 122 7.16 -11.81 -11.90
CA LEU A 122 5.76 -11.68 -11.45
C LEU A 122 5.09 -10.44 -12.01
N ILE A 123 5.79 -9.30 -12.01
CA ILE A 123 5.28 -8.03 -12.53
C ILE A 123 5.08 -8.09 -14.06
N GLY A 124 5.87 -8.87 -14.76
CA GLY A 124 5.82 -8.98 -16.22
C GLY A 124 4.48 -9.49 -16.79
N ASN A 125 3.68 -10.16 -15.95
CA ASN A 125 2.36 -10.71 -16.32
C ASN A 125 1.19 -9.84 -15.84
N ASP A 126 1.43 -8.74 -15.11
CA ASP A 126 0.37 -7.87 -14.64
C ASP A 126 -0.20 -7.04 -15.79
N THR A 127 -1.52 -6.85 -15.76
CA THR A 127 -2.19 -5.91 -16.63
C THR A 127 -2.58 -4.66 -15.85
N PHE A 128 -2.35 -3.50 -16.45
CA PHE A 128 -2.68 -2.20 -15.88
C PHE A 128 -3.78 -1.53 -16.69
N GLN A 129 -4.59 -0.72 -16.02
CA GLN A 129 -5.55 0.16 -16.67
C GLN A 129 -5.29 1.58 -16.16
N ILE A 130 -5.07 2.50 -17.10
CA ILE A 130 -4.77 3.90 -16.84
C ILE A 130 -5.64 4.78 -17.77
N ASP A 131 -6.21 5.83 -17.23
CA ASP A 131 -6.98 6.80 -17.99
C ASP A 131 -6.02 7.85 -18.60
N LYS A 132 -5.57 7.60 -19.83
CA LYS A 132 -4.63 8.45 -20.53
C LYS A 132 -5.18 9.85 -20.80
N GLU A 133 -6.47 9.97 -21.16
CA GLU A 133 -7.09 11.26 -21.46
C GLU A 133 -7.16 12.14 -20.21
N PHE A 134 -7.47 11.54 -19.06
CA PHE A 134 -7.46 12.26 -17.78
C PHE A 134 -6.05 12.76 -17.43
N LEU A 135 -5.00 12.04 -17.79
CA LEU A 135 -3.62 12.39 -17.45
C LEU A 135 -3.00 13.46 -18.37
N LYS A 136 -3.62 13.72 -19.52
CA LYS A 136 -3.07 14.61 -20.53
C LYS A 136 -2.73 15.99 -19.94
N ASP A 137 -1.55 16.51 -20.31
CA ASP A 137 -1.03 17.84 -19.94
C ASP A 137 -0.89 18.07 -18.42
N LYS A 138 -0.71 17.01 -17.63
CA LYS A 138 -0.56 17.07 -16.17
C LYS A 138 0.78 16.48 -15.72
N VAL A 139 1.25 16.91 -14.55
CA VAL A 139 2.41 16.34 -13.89
C VAL A 139 1.95 15.16 -13.03
N LEU A 140 2.61 14.00 -13.19
CA LEU A 140 2.26 12.78 -12.50
C LEU A 140 3.15 12.58 -11.26
N ILE A 141 2.53 12.29 -10.13
CA ILE A 141 3.22 11.93 -8.89
C ILE A 141 2.81 10.51 -8.51
N PHE A 142 3.71 9.56 -8.70
CA PHE A 142 3.55 8.20 -8.19
C PHE A 142 4.14 8.11 -6.79
N LEU A 143 3.33 7.70 -5.82
CA LEU A 143 3.72 7.61 -4.43
C LEU A 143 3.75 6.16 -3.97
N ASP A 144 4.88 5.77 -3.38
CA ASP A 144 5.06 4.46 -2.77
C ASP A 144 5.74 4.57 -1.40
N ASP A 145 5.68 3.50 -0.60
CA ASP A 145 6.23 3.52 0.74
C ASP A 145 7.76 3.31 0.76
N ILE A 146 8.28 2.33 0.01
CA ILE A 146 9.71 2.05 0.03
C ILE A 146 10.27 1.63 -1.33
N ARG A 147 11.42 2.19 -1.69
CA ARG A 147 12.20 1.79 -2.85
C ARG A 147 13.38 0.91 -2.42
N ILE A 148 13.36 -0.37 -2.75
CA ILE A 148 14.44 -1.32 -2.44
C ILE A 148 15.27 -1.61 -3.69
N THR A 149 14.70 -2.31 -4.68
CA THR A 149 15.39 -2.70 -5.93
C THR A 149 15.05 -1.80 -7.12
N GLY A 150 14.09 -0.89 -6.96
CA GLY A 150 13.54 -0.10 -8.07
C GLY A 150 12.63 -0.91 -9.01
N SER A 151 12.19 -2.10 -8.63
CA SER A 151 11.30 -2.92 -9.47
C SER A 151 9.97 -2.23 -9.74
N HIS A 152 9.39 -1.56 -8.74
CA HIS A 152 8.17 -0.76 -8.88
C HIS A 152 8.36 0.42 -9.83
N GLU A 153 9.50 1.09 -9.75
CA GLU A 153 9.87 2.18 -10.67
C GLU A 153 9.94 1.67 -12.12
N ARG A 154 10.64 0.56 -12.36
CA ARG A 154 10.71 -0.07 -13.68
C ARG A 154 9.33 -0.46 -14.22
N MET A 155 8.46 -0.97 -13.35
CA MET A 155 7.08 -1.31 -13.70
C MET A 155 6.28 -0.07 -14.11
N ILE A 156 6.33 1.01 -13.33
CA ILE A 156 5.66 2.27 -13.66
C ILE A 156 6.19 2.82 -14.98
N THR A 157 7.51 2.86 -15.16
CA THR A 157 8.14 3.34 -16.40
C THR A 157 7.67 2.52 -17.61
N LYS A 158 7.67 1.18 -17.51
CA LYS A 158 7.17 0.28 -18.54
C LYS A 158 5.70 0.56 -18.88
N MET A 159 4.85 0.68 -17.85
CA MET A 159 3.43 0.98 -18.02
C MET A 159 3.24 2.32 -18.76
N LEU A 160 3.92 3.39 -18.34
CA LEU A 160 3.83 4.69 -19.00
C LEU A 160 4.24 4.61 -20.47
N GLN A 161 5.30 3.86 -20.80
CA GLN A 161 5.75 3.61 -22.17
C GLN A 161 4.72 2.83 -23.00
N GLU A 162 4.16 1.75 -22.45
CA GLU A 162 3.14 0.92 -23.14
C GLU A 162 1.88 1.72 -23.47
N TYR A 163 1.50 2.66 -22.60
CA TYR A 163 0.36 3.53 -22.82
C TYR A 163 0.71 4.84 -23.57
N ASN A 164 1.98 5.04 -23.98
CA ASN A 164 2.48 6.28 -24.58
C ASN A 164 2.10 7.52 -23.74
N VAL A 165 2.37 7.46 -22.44
CA VAL A 165 2.20 8.57 -21.49
C VAL A 165 3.54 9.24 -21.30
N GLU A 166 3.71 10.45 -21.85
CA GLU A 166 4.99 11.18 -21.91
C GLU A 166 5.07 12.32 -20.87
N ASN A 167 4.18 12.31 -19.90
CA ASN A 167 4.07 13.32 -18.86
C ASN A 167 5.36 13.46 -18.04
N GLU A 168 5.62 14.68 -17.54
CA GLU A 168 6.57 14.83 -16.44
C GLU A 168 6.11 13.97 -15.26
N THR A 169 7.03 13.19 -14.70
CA THR A 169 6.68 12.18 -13.70
C THR A 169 7.63 12.24 -12.51
N HIS A 170 7.07 12.33 -11.33
CA HIS A 170 7.78 12.25 -10.05
C HIS A 170 7.46 10.94 -9.35
N LEU A 171 8.50 10.24 -8.90
CA LEU A 171 8.40 9.04 -8.09
C LEU A 171 8.78 9.39 -6.66
N LEU A 172 7.81 9.36 -5.77
CA LEU A 172 7.97 9.74 -4.37
C LEU A 172 7.93 8.51 -3.46
N TYR A 173 8.93 8.39 -2.59
CA TYR A 173 9.05 7.30 -1.63
C TYR A 173 9.21 7.84 -0.20
N PHE A 174 8.55 7.20 0.75
CA PHE A 174 8.80 7.47 2.17
C PHE A 174 10.24 7.08 2.54
N ALA A 175 10.71 5.93 2.02
CA ALA A 175 12.10 5.49 2.23
C ALA A 175 12.72 4.89 0.97
N GLU A 176 14.06 4.93 0.89
CA GLU A 176 14.84 4.35 -0.21
C GLU A 176 16.09 3.65 0.32
N LEU A 177 16.34 2.42 -0.11
CA LEU A 177 17.59 1.72 0.12
C LEU A 177 18.64 2.19 -0.88
N ILE A 178 19.60 2.98 -0.40
CA ILE A 178 20.69 3.54 -1.24
C ILE A 178 21.97 2.69 -1.17
N ASN A 179 22.17 1.91 -0.11
CA ASN A 179 23.32 1.02 0.02
C ASN A 179 23.04 -0.33 -0.63
N ARG A 180 23.60 -0.55 -1.82
CA ARG A 180 23.42 -1.77 -2.61
C ARG A 180 24.06 -3.03 -2.00
N ASN A 181 24.89 -2.88 -0.97
CA ASN A 181 25.46 -4.02 -0.24
C ASN A 181 24.48 -4.63 0.77
N ILE A 182 23.40 -3.93 1.10
CA ILE A 182 22.34 -4.46 1.95
C ILE A 182 21.42 -5.33 1.10
N HIS A 183 21.19 -6.56 1.58
CA HIS A 183 20.33 -7.50 0.87
C HIS A 183 18.88 -7.00 0.80
N PRO A 184 18.18 -7.13 -0.35
CA PRO A 184 16.78 -6.69 -0.52
C PRO A 184 15.78 -7.25 0.50
N ASN A 185 16.10 -8.35 1.17
CA ASN A 185 15.30 -8.93 2.24
C ASN A 185 15.13 -8.00 3.47
N ILE A 186 15.82 -6.86 3.50
CA ILE A 186 15.58 -5.81 4.49
C ILE A 186 14.13 -5.30 4.45
N GLU A 187 13.46 -5.36 3.30
CA GLU A 187 12.03 -5.06 3.20
C GLU A 187 11.20 -6.05 4.03
N ASN A 188 11.52 -7.33 3.95
CA ASN A 188 10.85 -8.36 4.75
C ASN A 188 11.07 -8.13 6.24
N PHE A 189 12.30 -7.83 6.66
CA PHE A 189 12.60 -7.45 8.04
C PHE A 189 11.74 -6.28 8.51
N LEU A 190 11.62 -5.21 7.73
CA LEU A 190 10.81 -4.04 8.06
C LEU A 190 9.31 -4.38 8.10
N ASN A 191 8.81 -5.16 7.16
CA ASN A 191 7.41 -5.57 7.09
C ASN A 191 7.00 -6.37 8.33
N TYR A 192 7.83 -7.33 8.76
CA TYR A 192 7.55 -8.25 9.87
C TYR A 192 8.24 -7.85 11.18
N TYR A 193 8.70 -6.59 11.32
CA TYR A 193 9.39 -6.16 12.52
C TYR A 193 8.51 -6.25 13.77
N HIS A 194 7.27 -5.83 13.68
CA HIS A 194 6.29 -5.86 14.77
C HIS A 194 5.33 -7.05 14.64
N VAL A 195 4.78 -7.29 13.46
CA VAL A 195 3.78 -8.35 13.21
C VAL A 195 4.50 -9.63 12.81
N LYS A 196 4.55 -10.60 13.71
CA LYS A 196 5.19 -11.92 13.54
C LYS A 196 4.18 -13.06 13.53
N SER A 197 3.02 -12.84 14.15
CA SER A 197 1.91 -13.77 14.23
C SER A 197 0.59 -13.07 13.93
N ILE A 198 -0.46 -13.85 13.66
CA ILE A 198 -1.81 -13.29 13.43
C ILE A 198 -2.33 -12.55 14.68
N PHE A 199 -1.89 -12.93 15.87
CA PHE A 199 -2.32 -12.32 17.14
C PHE A 199 -1.70 -10.94 17.38
N ASP A 200 -0.57 -10.62 16.75
CA ASP A 200 0.03 -9.28 16.80
C ASP A 200 -0.79 -8.23 16.05
N LEU A 201 -1.79 -8.67 15.27
CA LEU A 201 -2.73 -7.79 14.58
C LEU A 201 -3.79 -7.19 15.50
N ASP A 202 -4.03 -7.78 16.66
CA ASP A 202 -5.10 -7.38 17.58
C ASP A 202 -5.04 -5.90 17.95
N ASP A 203 -3.87 -5.41 18.34
CA ASP A 203 -3.67 -4.00 18.71
C ASP A 203 -3.89 -3.06 17.54
N ILE A 204 -3.58 -3.50 16.31
CA ILE A 204 -3.75 -2.71 15.09
C ILE A 204 -5.23 -2.66 14.71
N ILE A 205 -5.91 -3.80 14.71
CA ILE A 205 -7.33 -3.91 14.29
C ILE A 205 -8.24 -3.19 15.28
N LYS A 206 -7.95 -3.27 16.59
CA LYS A 206 -8.73 -2.62 17.63
C LYS A 206 -8.47 -1.11 17.74
N ASN A 207 -7.46 -0.59 17.05
CA ASN A 207 -7.20 0.84 17.00
C ASN A 207 -8.31 1.56 16.19
N LYS A 208 -8.84 2.67 16.71
CA LYS A 208 -9.85 3.52 16.02
C LYS A 208 -9.39 4.01 14.64
N GLY A 209 -8.08 4.07 14.41
CA GLY A 209 -7.50 4.45 13.14
C GLY A 209 -7.21 3.26 12.22
N PHE A 210 -7.74 2.06 12.48
CA PHE A 210 -7.51 0.91 11.61
C PHE A 210 -8.12 1.09 10.22
N SER A 211 -7.36 0.72 9.18
CA SER A 211 -7.82 0.67 7.79
C SER A 211 -7.35 -0.62 7.13
N ILE A 212 -8.31 -1.43 6.70
CA ILE A 212 -8.01 -2.72 6.04
C ILE A 212 -7.25 -2.50 4.72
N ASN A 213 -6.25 -3.32 4.45
CA ASN A 213 -5.47 -3.27 3.23
C ASN A 213 -5.10 -4.67 2.71
N THR A 214 -4.51 -4.73 1.52
CA THR A 214 -4.15 -6.00 0.85
C THR A 214 -3.24 -6.88 1.71
N ARG A 215 -2.26 -6.29 2.41
CA ARG A 215 -1.29 -7.06 3.20
C ARG A 215 -1.96 -7.76 4.37
N ILE A 216 -2.76 -7.05 5.17
CA ILE A 216 -3.40 -7.67 6.35
C ILE A 216 -4.37 -8.79 5.93
N VAL A 217 -5.15 -8.60 4.84
CA VAL A 217 -6.07 -9.63 4.36
C VAL A 217 -5.31 -10.89 3.92
N LYS A 218 -4.23 -10.73 3.14
CA LYS A 218 -3.39 -11.86 2.74
C LYS A 218 -2.75 -12.56 3.93
N PHE A 219 -2.22 -11.83 4.89
CA PHE A 219 -1.56 -12.37 6.07
C PHE A 219 -2.54 -13.19 6.92
N ILE A 220 -3.74 -12.66 7.17
CA ILE A 220 -4.79 -13.38 7.90
C ILE A 220 -5.20 -14.65 7.16
N LEU A 221 -5.48 -14.58 5.87
CA LEU A 221 -5.93 -15.74 5.09
C LEU A 221 -4.84 -16.81 4.88
N ASN A 222 -3.58 -16.44 4.96
CA ASN A 222 -2.44 -17.37 4.82
C ASN A 222 -1.93 -17.91 6.16
N SER A 223 -2.57 -17.55 7.28
CA SER A 223 -2.17 -18.04 8.60
C SER A 223 -2.52 -19.52 8.80
N GLU A 224 -1.88 -20.16 9.79
CA GLU A 224 -2.16 -21.54 10.17
C GLU A 224 -3.61 -21.70 10.62
N PRO A 225 -4.36 -22.73 10.15
CA PRO A 225 -5.82 -22.86 10.34
C PRO A 225 -6.29 -22.84 11.80
N ASN A 226 -5.54 -23.43 12.74
CA ASN A 226 -5.93 -23.39 14.16
C ASN A 226 -5.77 -22.00 14.77
N SER A 227 -4.68 -21.31 14.42
CA SER A 227 -4.47 -19.91 14.82
C SER A 227 -5.54 -19.01 14.23
N PHE A 228 -5.92 -19.25 12.97
CA PHE A 228 -7.00 -18.53 12.30
C PHE A 228 -8.35 -18.72 13.01
N LYS A 229 -8.71 -19.96 13.40
CA LYS A 229 -9.96 -20.23 14.15
C LYS A 229 -10.02 -19.46 15.46
N ILE A 230 -8.93 -19.44 16.23
CA ILE A 230 -8.84 -18.67 17.48
C ILE A 230 -8.98 -17.18 17.20
N PHE A 231 -8.31 -16.69 16.15
CA PHE A 231 -8.33 -15.29 15.76
C PHE A 231 -9.74 -14.81 15.42
N ILE A 232 -10.49 -15.52 14.56
CA ILE A 232 -11.85 -15.11 14.15
C ILE A 232 -12.83 -15.12 15.33
N GLN A 233 -12.64 -15.98 16.34
CA GLN A 233 -13.47 -16.02 17.54
C GLN A 233 -13.27 -14.79 18.45
N ASN A 234 -12.15 -14.10 18.33
CA ASN A 234 -11.78 -12.95 19.18
C ASN A 234 -12.04 -11.58 18.51
N HIS A 235 -12.65 -11.59 17.31
CA HIS A 235 -12.91 -10.38 16.56
C HIS A 235 -14.41 -10.13 16.35
N SER A 236 -14.76 -8.86 16.15
CA SER A 236 -16.17 -8.45 15.97
C SER A 236 -16.73 -8.94 14.64
N ASP A 237 -18.03 -9.20 14.62
CA ASP A 237 -18.79 -9.57 13.44
C ASP A 237 -18.58 -8.59 12.28
N THR A 238 -18.59 -7.29 12.57
CA THR A 238 -18.34 -6.22 11.60
C THR A 238 -16.98 -6.35 10.93
N PHE A 239 -15.94 -6.70 11.71
CA PHE A 239 -14.61 -6.92 11.14
C PHE A 239 -14.56 -8.18 10.28
N LEU A 240 -15.20 -9.27 10.71
CA LEU A 240 -15.23 -10.53 9.97
C LEU A 240 -15.98 -10.40 8.63
N GLU A 241 -17.11 -9.69 8.64
CA GLU A 241 -17.83 -9.35 7.40
C GLU A 241 -16.98 -8.49 6.46
N LEU A 242 -16.31 -7.47 7.00
CA LEU A 242 -15.40 -6.63 6.21
C LEU A 242 -14.27 -7.45 5.60
N LEU A 243 -13.61 -8.30 6.40
CA LEU A 243 -12.52 -9.18 5.94
C LEU A 243 -12.99 -10.11 4.81
N TYR A 244 -14.15 -10.73 4.99
CA TYR A 244 -14.75 -11.61 3.97
C TYR A 244 -15.07 -10.85 2.67
N ASN A 245 -15.77 -9.72 2.77
CA ASN A 245 -16.14 -8.90 1.62
C ASN A 245 -14.91 -8.38 0.85
N MET A 246 -13.86 -7.98 1.54
CA MET A 246 -12.60 -7.57 0.93
C MET A 246 -11.90 -8.73 0.22
N ALA A 247 -11.87 -9.91 0.84
CA ALA A 247 -11.28 -11.10 0.24
C ALA A 247 -12.02 -11.52 -1.05
N ILE A 248 -13.34 -11.52 -1.03
CA ILE A 248 -14.17 -11.83 -2.22
C ILE A 248 -13.97 -10.77 -3.30
N GLY A 249 -14.01 -9.48 -2.94
CA GLY A 249 -13.81 -8.38 -3.88
C GLY A 249 -12.45 -8.45 -4.61
N ASN A 250 -11.43 -9.02 -3.97
CA ASN A 250 -10.11 -9.23 -4.58
C ASN A 250 -9.95 -10.64 -5.22
N SER A 251 -11.05 -11.37 -5.38
CA SER A 251 -11.10 -12.73 -5.97
C SER A 251 -10.24 -13.77 -5.23
N TYR A 252 -9.99 -13.60 -3.93
CA TYR A 252 -9.15 -14.53 -3.16
C TYR A 252 -9.78 -15.92 -2.99
N HIS A 253 -11.07 -16.07 -3.20
CA HIS A 253 -11.76 -17.36 -3.27
C HIS A 253 -11.27 -18.26 -4.43
N THR A 254 -10.56 -17.71 -5.41
CA THR A 254 -9.97 -18.47 -6.52
C THR A 254 -8.55 -18.96 -6.21
N ILE A 255 -7.96 -18.52 -5.09
CA ILE A 255 -6.59 -18.86 -4.70
C ILE A 255 -6.59 -20.03 -3.74
N GLY A 256 -6.08 -21.19 -4.17
CA GLY A 256 -6.12 -22.45 -3.41
C GLY A 256 -5.56 -22.35 -1.98
N ALA A 257 -4.51 -21.57 -1.80
CA ALA A 257 -3.88 -21.40 -0.48
C ALA A 257 -4.75 -20.65 0.56
N TYR A 258 -5.72 -19.87 0.13
CA TYR A 258 -6.61 -19.13 1.02
C TYR A 258 -7.92 -19.88 1.29
N GLN A 259 -8.23 -20.93 0.53
CA GLN A 259 -9.54 -21.56 0.55
C GLN A 259 -9.94 -22.12 1.91
N GLU A 260 -9.01 -22.74 2.65
CA GLU A 260 -9.31 -23.30 3.95
C GLU A 260 -9.79 -22.24 4.93
N ASN A 261 -8.99 -21.18 5.14
CA ASN A 261 -9.34 -20.10 6.05
C ASN A 261 -10.53 -19.27 5.54
N LEU A 262 -10.64 -19.07 4.23
CA LEU A 262 -11.76 -18.35 3.64
C LEU A 262 -13.09 -19.11 3.77
N ASN A 263 -13.08 -20.44 3.68
CA ASN A 263 -14.27 -21.25 3.95
C ASN A 263 -14.69 -21.19 5.42
N LEU A 264 -13.75 -21.22 6.36
CA LEU A 264 -14.03 -21.04 7.79
C LEU A 264 -14.64 -19.65 8.05
N LEU A 265 -14.07 -18.61 7.48
CA LEU A 265 -14.59 -17.25 7.58
C LEU A 265 -16.00 -17.12 6.99
N ARG A 266 -16.25 -17.72 5.83
CA ARG A 266 -17.58 -17.76 5.21
C ARG A 266 -18.62 -18.37 6.13
N LEU A 267 -18.32 -19.52 6.74
CA LEU A 267 -19.24 -20.18 7.67
C LEU A 267 -19.55 -19.29 8.88
N GLN A 268 -18.56 -18.61 9.42
CA GLN A 268 -18.74 -17.66 10.52
C GLN A 268 -19.65 -16.50 10.12
N VAL A 269 -19.41 -15.89 8.96
CA VAL A 269 -20.23 -14.77 8.45
C VAL A 269 -21.68 -15.20 8.17
N LEU A 270 -21.90 -16.42 7.67
CA LEU A 270 -23.25 -16.97 7.47
C LEU A 270 -24.00 -17.17 8.79
N MET A 271 -23.33 -17.64 9.85
CA MET A 271 -23.92 -17.77 11.19
C MET A 271 -24.33 -16.40 11.77
N ILE A 272 -23.51 -15.39 11.60
CA ILE A 272 -23.81 -14.00 12.00
C ILE A 272 -25.10 -13.52 11.34
N GLY A 273 -25.22 -13.68 10.02
CA GLY A 273 -26.41 -13.27 9.27
C GLY A 273 -27.69 -14.01 9.68
N GLN A 274 -27.60 -15.27 10.11
CA GLN A 274 -28.76 -16.03 10.63
C GLN A 274 -29.22 -15.50 12.00
N ILE A 275 -28.32 -15.16 12.90
CA ILE A 275 -28.65 -14.62 14.23
C ILE A 275 -29.34 -13.27 14.07
N GLN A 276 -28.84 -12.36 13.24
CA GLN A 276 -29.44 -11.06 12.99
C GLN A 276 -30.87 -11.14 12.41
N ASN A 277 -31.17 -12.17 11.58
CA ASN A 277 -32.50 -12.38 11.01
C ASN A 277 -33.50 -13.05 11.99
N THR A 278 -33.04 -13.59 13.12
CA THR A 278 -33.91 -14.21 14.14
C THR A 278 -34.27 -13.22 15.27
N GLU A 279 -33.62 -12.08 15.35
CA GLU A 279 -33.88 -11.01 16.35
C GLU A 279 -34.82 -9.91 15.81
N VAL A 280 -35.31 -10.03 14.58
CA VAL A 280 -36.32 -9.13 13.96
C VAL A 280 -37.69 -9.83 13.93
#